data_f60f0d0ebdcc504ed051c96217104f4e
#
_entry.id   f60f0d0ebdcc504ed051c96217104f4e
#
_cell.length_a   1.000
_cell.length_b   1.000
_cell.length_c   1.000
_cell.angle_alpha   90.00
_cell.angle_beta   90.00
_cell.angle_gamma   90.00
#
_symmetry.space_group_name_H-M   'P 1'
#
loop_
_entity.id
_entity.type
_entity.pdbx_description
1 polymer ?
#
loop_
_entity_poly.entity_id
_entity_poly.type
_entity_poly.pdbx_seq_one_letter_code
_entity_poly.pdbx_strand_id
1 'polypeptide(L)'
;MTATAMRDPSVTPLPASFLAALQGEEEVLVTSRGPRRQGSVRAWFTVAQPGMVLLLTEAHSVKAERWRRDPWVRLSVPGGGPEVEGTARFVTGAEVDEVAPLVVERWDMAGAPTVEGLHRILDAGTHVLVAVEGAPAG
;
A
#
# COMPACT_ATOMS: atom_id res chain seq x y z
N MET A 1 2.55 11.81 -20.66
CA MET A 1 1.94 13.12 -20.54
C MET A 1 0.50 13.04 -20.04
N THR A 2 -0.35 12.40 -20.75
CA THR A 2 -1.75 12.30 -20.37
C THR A 2 -1.97 11.53 -19.07
N ALA A 3 -1.15 10.49 -18.82
CA ALA A 3 -1.28 9.73 -17.59
C ALA A 3 -1.08 10.59 -16.35
N THR A 4 -0.16 11.57 -16.43
CA THR A 4 0.06 12.48 -15.32
C THR A 4 -1.14 13.39 -15.10
N ALA A 5 -1.78 13.84 -16.19
CA ALA A 5 -2.95 14.69 -16.09
C ALA A 5 -4.16 13.97 -15.51
N MET A 6 -4.16 12.63 -15.54
CA MET A 6 -5.25 11.84 -15.01
C MET A 6 -5.16 11.63 -13.50
N ARG A 7 -4.04 11.99 -12.89
CA ARG A 7 -3.90 11.81 -11.46
C ARG A 7 -4.69 12.84 -10.70
N ASP A 8 -5.23 12.39 -9.59
CA ASP A 8 -5.89 13.27 -8.65
C ASP A 8 -4.83 14.20 -8.04
N PRO A 9 -4.95 15.51 -8.25
CA PRO A 9 -3.96 16.44 -7.71
C PRO A 9 -3.92 16.51 -6.19
N SER A 10 -4.94 15.96 -5.51
CA SER A 10 -4.92 15.90 -4.06
C SER A 10 -4.03 14.80 -3.51
N VAL A 11 -3.59 13.87 -4.36
CA VAL A 11 -2.71 12.78 -3.96
C VAL A 11 -1.31 13.33 -3.70
N THR A 12 -0.78 13.03 -2.53
CA THR A 12 0.56 13.46 -2.13
C THR A 12 1.49 12.25 -2.14
N PRO A 13 2.60 12.31 -2.89
CA PRO A 13 3.57 11.22 -2.84
C PRO A 13 4.22 11.12 -1.47
N LEU A 14 4.62 9.91 -1.11
CA LEU A 14 5.48 9.73 0.05
C LEU A 14 6.84 10.39 -0.22
N PRO A 15 7.53 10.86 0.83
CA PRO A 15 8.82 11.52 0.62
C PRO A 15 9.83 10.62 -0.07
N ALA A 16 10.57 11.17 -1.02
CA ALA A 16 11.58 10.42 -1.77
C ALA A 16 12.65 9.84 -0.85
N SER A 17 13.01 10.56 0.21
CA SER A 17 14.00 10.10 1.17
C SER A 17 13.53 8.83 1.89
N PHE A 18 12.24 8.76 2.23
CA PHE A 18 11.69 7.58 2.87
C PHE A 18 11.71 6.39 1.90
N LEU A 19 11.28 6.62 0.65
CA LEU A 19 11.26 5.56 -0.35
C LEU A 19 12.67 5.05 -0.65
N ALA A 20 13.66 5.95 -0.65
CA ALA A 20 15.06 5.55 -0.81
C ALA A 20 15.52 4.66 0.34
N ALA A 21 15.07 4.97 1.55
CA ALA A 21 15.42 4.17 2.73
C ALA A 21 14.77 2.78 2.69
N LEU A 22 13.68 2.61 1.95
CA LEU A 22 13.04 1.30 1.78
C LEU A 22 13.75 0.43 0.75
N GLN A 23 14.62 1.00 -0.08
CA GLN A 23 15.33 0.20 -1.09
C GLN A 23 16.17 -0.89 -0.40
N GLY A 24 16.03 -2.10 -0.88
CA GLY A 24 16.75 -3.23 -0.31
C GLY A 24 16.03 -3.90 0.86
N GLU A 25 14.96 -3.32 1.35
CA GLU A 25 14.14 -3.95 2.38
C GLU A 25 13.10 -4.86 1.73
N GLU A 26 12.83 -5.99 2.36
CA GLU A 26 11.76 -6.88 1.89
C GLU A 26 10.44 -6.56 2.56
N GLU A 27 10.49 -5.96 3.74
CA GLU A 27 9.30 -5.65 4.52
C GLU A 27 9.32 -4.22 5.00
N VAL A 28 8.14 -3.67 5.20
CA VAL A 28 7.95 -2.38 5.84
C VAL A 28 7.12 -2.61 7.11
N LEU A 29 7.39 -1.84 8.15
CA LEU A 29 6.58 -1.88 9.36
C LEU A 29 5.38 -0.99 9.15
N VAL A 30 4.19 -1.57 9.27
CA VAL A 30 2.93 -0.88 8.98
C VAL A 30 2.16 -0.74 10.29
N THR A 31 1.88 0.51 10.67
CA THR A 31 1.13 0.82 11.87
C THR A 31 -0.24 1.35 11.48
N SER A 32 -1.28 0.74 12.02
CA SER A 32 -2.66 1.20 11.87
C SER A 32 -3.20 1.52 13.25
N ARG A 33 -4.29 2.29 13.31
CA ARG A 33 -4.88 2.63 14.60
C ARG A 33 -6.34 2.22 14.66
N GLY A 34 -6.70 1.65 15.79
CA GLY A 34 -8.06 1.35 16.13
C GLY A 34 -8.62 2.44 17.05
N PRO A 35 -9.84 2.25 17.56
CA PRO A 35 -10.46 3.27 18.42
C PRO A 35 -9.72 3.52 19.73
N ARG A 36 -8.89 2.58 20.18
CA ARG A 36 -8.22 2.68 21.48
C ARG A 36 -6.72 2.61 21.42
N ARG A 37 -6.16 1.97 20.39
CA ARG A 37 -4.72 1.76 20.34
C ARG A 37 -4.25 1.58 18.91
N GLN A 38 -2.96 1.72 18.73
CA GLN A 38 -2.27 1.42 17.48
C GLN A 38 -1.74 0.00 17.52
N GLY A 39 -1.50 -0.57 16.36
CA GLY A 39 -0.83 -1.86 16.23
C GLY A 39 0.03 -1.86 14.99
N SER A 40 1.16 -2.54 15.07
CA SER A 40 2.14 -2.57 13.99
C SER A 40 2.41 -4.00 13.55
N VAL A 41 2.56 -4.21 12.24
CA VAL A 41 2.94 -5.50 11.68
C VAL A 41 3.95 -5.27 10.58
N ARG A 42 4.79 -6.26 10.32
CA ARG A 42 5.65 -6.26 9.14
C ARG A 42 4.87 -6.76 7.95
N ALA A 43 5.09 -6.17 6.80
CA ALA A 43 4.38 -6.55 5.58
C ALA A 43 5.29 -6.43 4.37
N TRP A 44 5.13 -7.33 3.43
CA TRP A 44 5.74 -7.20 2.12
C TRP A 44 5.13 -6.00 1.42
N PHE A 45 5.91 -5.37 0.58
CA PHE A 45 5.48 -4.17 -0.13
C PHE A 45 6.16 -4.08 -1.49
N THR A 46 5.61 -3.22 -2.33
CA THR A 46 6.32 -2.73 -3.51
C THR A 46 6.04 -1.24 -3.64
N VAL A 47 6.89 -0.54 -4.37
CA VAL A 47 6.75 0.91 -4.55
C VAL A 47 6.31 1.19 -5.97
N ALA A 48 5.29 2.03 -6.11
CA ALA A 48 4.77 2.44 -7.40
C ALA A 48 4.93 3.94 -7.56
N GLN A 49 5.13 4.39 -8.81
CA GLN A 49 5.21 5.81 -9.10
C GLN A 49 3.85 6.46 -8.91
N PRO A 50 3.81 7.72 -8.48
CA PRO A 50 4.93 8.64 -8.25
C PRO A 50 5.54 8.54 -6.85
N GLY A 51 4.98 7.79 -5.97
CA GLY A 51 5.52 7.68 -4.62
C GLY A 51 4.50 7.09 -3.68
N MET A 52 4.07 5.87 -3.96
CA MET A 52 3.18 5.16 -3.06
C MET A 52 3.72 3.76 -2.78
N VAL A 53 3.39 3.26 -1.60
CA VAL A 53 3.71 1.90 -1.20
C VAL A 53 2.44 1.07 -1.39
N LEU A 54 2.59 -0.04 -2.10
CA LEU A 54 1.48 -0.96 -2.32
C LEU A 54 1.59 -2.14 -1.37
N LEU A 55 0.47 -2.53 -0.80
CA LEU A 55 0.34 -3.66 0.11
C LEU A 55 -0.77 -4.55 -0.39
N LEU A 56 -0.52 -5.86 -0.41
CA LEU A 56 -1.55 -6.85 -0.70
C LEU A 56 -1.80 -7.60 0.60
N THR A 57 -3.02 -7.57 1.09
CA THR A 57 -3.32 -8.14 2.39
C THR A 57 -4.69 -8.83 2.39
N GLU A 58 -4.89 -9.73 3.35
CA GLU A 58 -6.17 -10.38 3.50
C GLU A 58 -7.25 -9.35 3.81
N ALA A 59 -8.42 -9.54 3.21
CA ALA A 59 -9.50 -8.56 3.26
C ALA A 59 -10.03 -8.32 4.67
N HIS A 60 -9.89 -9.31 5.54
CA HIS A 60 -10.39 -9.22 6.91
C HIS A 60 -9.27 -9.16 7.95
N SER A 61 -8.07 -8.79 7.53
CA SER A 61 -6.98 -8.56 8.49
C SER A 61 -7.34 -7.37 9.38
N VAL A 62 -6.69 -7.33 10.54
CA VAL A 62 -6.92 -6.24 11.51
C VAL A 62 -6.63 -4.89 10.86
N LYS A 63 -5.52 -4.78 10.12
CA LYS A 63 -5.17 -3.51 9.50
C LYS A 63 -6.16 -3.10 8.41
N ALA A 64 -6.66 -4.05 7.62
CA ALA A 64 -7.64 -3.73 6.59
C ALA A 64 -8.94 -3.24 7.20
N GLU A 65 -9.40 -3.88 8.26
CA GLU A 65 -10.61 -3.44 8.96
C GLU A 65 -10.44 -2.05 9.56
N ARG A 66 -9.27 -1.79 10.12
CA ARG A 66 -8.98 -0.47 10.69
C ARG A 66 -9.00 0.61 9.62
N TRP A 67 -8.42 0.35 8.45
CA TRP A 67 -8.36 1.34 7.37
C TRP A 67 -9.72 1.64 6.77
N ARG A 68 -10.66 0.72 6.85
CA ARG A 68 -12.04 1.01 6.41
C ARG A 68 -12.70 2.08 7.26
N ARG A 69 -12.25 2.23 8.51
CA ARG A 69 -12.79 3.20 9.45
C ARG A 69 -11.93 4.45 9.56
N ASP A 70 -10.61 4.27 9.47
CA ASP A 70 -9.64 5.34 9.68
C ASP A 70 -8.45 5.07 8.76
N PRO A 71 -8.28 5.86 7.70
CA PRO A 71 -7.25 5.60 6.70
C PRO A 71 -5.84 5.97 7.16
N TRP A 72 -5.68 6.46 8.37
CA TRP A 72 -4.35 6.81 8.87
C TRP A 72 -3.43 5.60 8.91
N VAL A 73 -2.19 5.80 8.49
CA VAL A 73 -1.17 4.76 8.51
C VAL A 73 0.19 5.41 8.78
N ARG A 74 1.03 4.69 9.51
CA ARG A 74 2.45 5.05 9.63
C ARG A 74 3.26 3.92 9.05
N LEU A 75 4.22 4.27 8.21
CA LEU A 75 5.17 3.31 7.67
C LEU A 75 6.53 3.59 8.30
N SER A 76 7.25 2.53 8.64
CA SER A 76 8.59 2.65 9.23
C SER A 76 9.52 1.66 8.56
N VAL A 77 10.76 2.05 8.37
CA VAL A 77 11.80 1.12 7.92
C VAL A 77 12.15 0.24 9.12
N PRO A 78 12.11 -1.10 8.97
CA PRO A 78 12.40 -1.98 10.10
C PRO A 78 13.80 -1.73 10.68
N GLY A 79 13.94 -1.96 11.95
CA GLY A 79 15.22 -1.80 12.61
C GLY A 79 15.49 -0.40 13.14
N GLY A 80 14.44 0.40 13.28
CA GLY A 80 14.57 1.74 13.84
C GLY A 80 14.92 2.81 12.84
N GLY A 81 14.67 2.53 11.55
CA GLY A 81 14.90 3.51 10.49
C GLY A 81 13.84 4.60 10.45
N PRO A 82 13.86 5.42 9.39
CA PRO A 82 12.92 6.53 9.28
C PRO A 82 11.48 6.05 9.21
N GLU A 83 10.56 6.95 9.57
CA GLU A 83 9.14 6.67 9.50
C GLU A 83 8.39 7.84 8.88
N VAL A 84 7.19 7.57 8.37
CA VAL A 84 6.37 8.58 7.74
C VAL A 84 4.90 8.25 7.98
N GLU A 85 4.08 9.27 8.15
CA GLU A 85 2.64 9.10 8.20
C GLU A 85 2.04 9.30 6.82
N GLY A 86 0.96 8.58 6.57
CA GLY A 86 0.30 8.65 5.28
C GLY A 86 -1.16 8.24 5.38
N THR A 87 -1.74 8.02 4.21
CA THR A 87 -3.14 7.65 4.06
C THR A 87 -3.23 6.35 3.27
N ALA A 88 -3.98 5.40 3.78
CA ALA A 88 -4.23 4.12 3.10
C ALA A 88 -5.49 4.26 2.25
N ARG A 89 -5.41 3.74 1.02
CA ARG A 89 -6.52 3.81 0.07
C ARG A 89 -6.64 2.44 -0.60
N PHE A 90 -7.86 1.94 -0.73
CA PHE A 90 -8.09 0.67 -1.41
C PHE A 90 -8.05 0.89 -2.91
N VAL A 91 -7.24 0.09 -3.60
CA VAL A 91 -7.06 0.19 -5.05
C VAL A 91 -8.09 -0.70 -5.73
N THR A 92 -8.87 -0.12 -6.63
CA THR A 92 -9.94 -0.83 -7.33
C THR A 92 -9.99 -0.40 -8.80
N GLY A 93 -10.77 -1.15 -9.58
CA GLY A 93 -11.06 -0.75 -10.97
C GLY A 93 -9.82 -0.74 -11.86
N ALA A 94 -9.76 0.25 -12.73
CA ALA A 94 -8.68 0.35 -13.72
C ALA A 94 -7.31 0.53 -13.07
N GLU A 95 -7.25 1.11 -11.88
CA GLU A 95 -5.98 1.29 -11.20
C GLU A 95 -5.32 -0.04 -10.86
N VAL A 96 -6.11 -1.08 -10.61
CA VAL A 96 -5.55 -2.42 -10.38
C VAL A 96 -4.70 -2.83 -11.56
N ASP A 97 -5.20 -2.61 -12.78
CA ASP A 97 -4.45 -2.99 -13.98
C ASP A 97 -3.17 -2.18 -14.15
N GLU A 98 -3.19 -0.91 -13.73
CA GLU A 98 -2.01 -0.05 -13.83
C GLU A 98 -0.87 -0.56 -12.94
N VAL A 99 -1.19 -1.08 -11.76
CA VAL A 99 -0.16 -1.51 -10.81
C VAL A 99 0.05 -3.02 -10.81
N ALA A 100 -0.80 -3.77 -11.51
CA ALA A 100 -0.75 -5.23 -11.50
C ALA A 100 0.62 -5.81 -11.83
N PRO A 101 1.39 -5.31 -12.81
CA PRO A 101 2.71 -5.89 -13.07
C PRO A 101 3.63 -5.84 -11.86
N LEU A 102 3.61 -4.76 -11.09
CA LEU A 102 4.42 -4.64 -9.88
C LEU A 102 3.94 -5.59 -8.81
N VAL A 103 2.63 -5.69 -8.64
CA VAL A 103 2.03 -6.54 -7.61
C VAL A 103 2.31 -8.01 -7.90
N VAL A 104 2.12 -8.43 -9.13
CA VAL A 104 2.33 -9.82 -9.52
C VAL A 104 3.80 -10.22 -9.32
N GLU A 105 4.72 -9.35 -9.70
CA GLU A 105 6.15 -9.63 -9.51
C GLU A 105 6.49 -9.80 -8.03
N ARG A 106 5.89 -9.01 -7.16
CA ARG A 106 6.22 -9.01 -5.74
C ARG A 106 5.56 -10.15 -4.98
N TRP A 107 4.34 -10.52 -5.36
CA TRP A 107 3.56 -11.50 -4.64
C TRP A 107 3.34 -12.79 -5.43
N ASP A 108 4.25 -13.13 -6.31
CA ASP A 108 4.12 -14.31 -7.16
C ASP A 108 4.03 -15.61 -6.34
N MET A 109 4.67 -15.66 -5.20
CA MET A 109 4.63 -16.83 -4.32
C MET A 109 3.53 -16.77 -3.28
N ALA A 110 2.74 -15.71 -3.29
CA ALA A 110 1.71 -15.51 -2.27
C ALA A 110 0.29 -15.57 -2.85
N GLY A 111 0.12 -16.25 -3.97
CA GLY A 111 -1.20 -16.48 -4.54
C GLY A 111 -1.61 -15.51 -5.64
N ALA A 112 -0.69 -14.66 -6.08
CA ALA A 112 -0.97 -13.73 -7.19
C ALA A 112 0.12 -13.81 -8.25
N PRO A 113 0.36 -15.01 -8.85
CA PRO A 113 1.45 -15.16 -9.83
C PRO A 113 1.13 -14.59 -11.20
N THR A 114 -0.12 -14.23 -11.46
CA THR A 114 -0.57 -13.66 -12.73
C THR A 114 -1.55 -12.55 -12.48
N VAL A 115 -1.74 -11.70 -13.50
CA VAL A 115 -2.72 -10.62 -13.42
C VAL A 115 -4.13 -11.19 -13.20
N GLU A 116 -4.44 -12.30 -13.90
CA GLU A 116 -5.73 -12.96 -13.72
C GLU A 116 -5.88 -13.50 -12.30
N GLY A 117 -4.82 -14.07 -11.74
CA GLY A 117 -4.84 -14.56 -10.36
C GLY A 117 -5.06 -13.43 -9.38
N LEU A 118 -4.43 -12.29 -9.61
CA LEU A 118 -4.64 -11.10 -8.78
C LEU A 118 -6.10 -10.66 -8.83
N HIS A 119 -6.68 -10.53 -10.03
CA HIS A 119 -8.09 -10.18 -10.16
C HIS A 119 -8.98 -11.18 -9.46
N ARG A 120 -8.65 -12.46 -9.55
CA ARG A 120 -9.45 -13.50 -8.93
C ARG A 120 -9.52 -13.34 -7.41
N ILE A 121 -8.41 -13.10 -6.75
CA ILE A 121 -8.42 -12.96 -5.29
C ILE A 121 -9.04 -11.64 -4.83
N LEU A 122 -8.92 -10.59 -5.63
CA LEU A 122 -9.58 -9.33 -5.32
C LEU A 122 -11.10 -9.44 -5.53
N ASP A 123 -11.52 -10.02 -6.64
CA ASP A 123 -12.95 -10.17 -6.94
C ASP A 123 -13.63 -11.15 -5.99
N ALA A 124 -12.91 -12.17 -5.54
CA ALA A 124 -13.46 -13.12 -4.57
C ALA A 124 -13.57 -12.52 -3.17
N GLY A 125 -12.97 -11.37 -2.94
CA GLY A 125 -13.02 -10.71 -1.63
C GLY A 125 -12.12 -11.34 -0.58
N THR A 126 -11.15 -12.17 -0.99
CA THR A 126 -10.21 -12.77 -0.05
C THR A 126 -9.07 -11.83 0.28
N HIS A 127 -8.71 -10.95 -0.63
CA HIS A 127 -7.62 -10.00 -0.47
C HIS A 127 -8.04 -8.62 -0.91
N VAL A 128 -7.33 -7.62 -0.41
CA VAL A 128 -7.47 -6.22 -0.85
C VAL A 128 -6.08 -5.69 -1.21
N LEU A 129 -6.06 -4.80 -2.17
CA LEU A 129 -4.85 -4.10 -2.58
C LEU A 129 -4.94 -2.68 -2.05
N VAL A 130 -3.91 -2.26 -1.35
CA VAL A 130 -3.92 -0.98 -0.64
C VAL A 130 -2.74 -0.15 -1.11
N ALA A 131 -3.00 1.12 -1.42
CA ALA A 131 -1.95 2.10 -1.72
C ALA A 131 -1.80 3.02 -0.53
N VAL A 132 -0.57 3.20 -0.07
CA VAL A 132 -0.26 4.15 0.99
C VAL A 132 0.41 5.35 0.33
N GLU A 133 -0.19 6.52 0.52
CA GLU A 133 0.25 7.78 -0.03
C GLU A 133 0.58 8.74 1.10
N GLY A 134 1.24 9.85 0.79
CA GLY A 134 1.54 10.85 1.79
C GLY A 134 0.27 11.46 2.38
N ALA A 135 0.37 11.97 3.60
CA ALA A 135 -0.75 12.65 4.21
C ALA A 135 -1.09 13.90 3.40
N PRO A 136 -2.38 14.27 3.30
CA PRO A 136 -2.75 15.49 2.60
C PRO A 136 -2.07 16.70 3.24
N ALA A 137 -1.68 17.65 2.40
CA ALA A 137 -1.13 18.92 2.87
C ALA A 137 -2.22 19.71 3.58
N GLY A 138 -1.88 20.28 4.66
CA GLY A 138 -2.82 21.16 5.31
C GLY A 138 -3.37 20.96 6.49
#